data_bc005cb0269f98f1c839efb83fa359fb
#
_entry.id   bc005cb0269f98f1c839efb83fa359fb
#
_cell.length_a   1.000
_cell.length_b   1.000
_cell.length_c   1.000
_cell.angle_alpha   90.00
_cell.angle_beta   90.00
_cell.angle_gamma   90.00
#
_symmetry.space_group_name_H-M   'P 1'
#
loop_
_entity.id
_entity.type
_entity.pdbx_description
1 polymer ?
#
loop_
_entity_poly.entity_id
_entity_poly.type
_entity_poly.pdbx_seq_one_letter_code
_entity_poly.pdbx_strand_id
1 'polypeptide(L)'
;MNYSLLLSYGVLMLTMTLFSQLSKPLSSKKLGLEYVDLYLIHWPVRFKQDVEGLNFKSEDLIPFDIKGTWEAMEECYRLGLAKSIGVSNFGIKKLSTLLENAKIPPAVNQVEMNPLWQQGKLREFCKQKGIHVSAWSSLGGYNLSWGSSAVMENSVLHEIAEARKKSVAQIALRWIYEQGVTPIVKSFNKERMKKNTEIFDWELNQEDLDKINQIPQCRFQKAEMFVSENGPYKSLEELWDDDV
;
A
#
# COMPACT_ATOMS: atom_id res chain seq x y z
N MET A 1 -2.93 7.31 -21.95
CA MET A 1 -3.46 6.61 -20.75
C MET A 1 -2.33 5.78 -20.16
N ASN A 2 -1.60 6.36 -19.22
CA ASN A 2 -0.53 5.64 -18.53
C ASN A 2 -1.09 5.11 -17.23
N TYR A 3 -1.35 3.82 -17.21
CA TYR A 3 -1.67 3.08 -15.98
C TYR A 3 -0.36 2.63 -15.36
N SER A 4 -0.09 2.98 -14.12
CA SER A 4 0.89 2.22 -13.34
C SER A 4 0.25 0.88 -12.99
N LEU A 5 0.47 -0.09 -13.85
CA LEU A 5 0.02 -1.45 -13.65
C LEU A 5 1.05 -2.15 -12.78
N LEU A 6 0.76 -2.32 -11.51
CA LEU A 6 1.50 -3.23 -10.65
C LEU A 6 0.75 -4.57 -10.62
N LEU A 7 1.11 -5.46 -11.55
CA LEU A 7 0.70 -6.85 -11.50
C LEU A 7 1.60 -7.59 -10.52
N SER A 8 1.10 -7.83 -9.33
CA SER A 8 1.65 -8.80 -8.40
C SER A 8 0.53 -9.76 -8.04
N TYR A 9 0.60 -11.00 -8.54
CA TYR A 9 -0.33 -12.09 -8.21
C TYR A 9 -1.83 -11.76 -8.32
N GLY A 10 -2.29 -11.20 -9.46
CA GLY A 10 -3.70 -10.92 -9.68
C GLY A 10 -4.23 -9.65 -9.01
N VAL A 11 -3.37 -8.82 -8.43
CA VAL A 11 -3.72 -7.52 -7.84
C VAL A 11 -3.57 -6.41 -8.88
N LEU A 12 -4.64 -5.70 -9.16
CA LEU A 12 -4.64 -4.52 -10.02
C LEU A 12 -4.80 -3.25 -9.18
N MET A 13 -3.82 -2.34 -9.26
CA MET A 13 -3.89 -1.03 -8.64
C MET A 13 -4.13 0.04 -9.70
N LEU A 14 -5.13 0.88 -9.51
CA LEU A 14 -5.44 2.00 -10.39
C LEU A 14 -5.32 3.34 -9.67
N THR A 15 -4.63 4.28 -10.30
CA THR A 15 -4.76 5.70 -9.99
C THR A 15 -6.03 6.26 -10.62
N MET A 16 -6.71 7.13 -9.88
CA MET A 16 -8.11 7.55 -10.08
C MET A 16 -8.40 8.48 -11.27
N THR A 17 -7.65 8.47 -12.34
CA THR A 17 -8.02 9.30 -13.53
C THR A 17 -9.20 8.74 -14.33
N LEU A 18 -9.83 7.64 -13.91
CA LEU A 18 -10.67 6.83 -14.80
C LEU A 18 -12.10 6.56 -14.39
N PHE A 19 -12.61 7.17 -13.33
CA PHE A 19 -13.98 6.86 -12.88
C PHE A 19 -15.08 7.32 -13.85
N SER A 20 -14.85 8.30 -14.71
CA SER A 20 -15.82 8.73 -15.73
C SER A 20 -15.88 7.79 -16.94
N GLN A 21 -15.00 6.79 -17.05
CA GLN A 21 -14.93 5.88 -18.19
C GLN A 21 -15.15 4.38 -17.82
N LEU A 22 -15.56 4.08 -16.60
CA LEU A 22 -15.84 2.71 -16.15
C LEU A 22 -17.06 2.04 -16.82
N SER A 23 -17.76 2.76 -17.70
CA SER A 23 -18.77 2.14 -18.60
C SER A 23 -18.15 1.27 -19.71
N LYS A 24 -16.80 1.20 -19.79
CA LYS A 24 -16.10 0.29 -20.73
C LYS A 24 -15.22 -0.66 -19.95
N PRO A 25 -15.23 -1.99 -20.23
CA PRO A 25 -14.42 -2.99 -19.53
C PRO A 25 -12.93 -2.72 -19.77
N LEU A 26 -12.31 -2.00 -18.85
CA LEU A 26 -11.06 -1.29 -19.10
C LEU A 26 -9.82 -2.13 -18.93
N SER A 27 -9.80 -2.99 -17.92
CA SER A 27 -8.65 -3.84 -17.61
C SER A 27 -8.69 -5.17 -18.36
N SER A 28 -9.87 -5.75 -18.52
CA SER A 28 -10.03 -7.05 -19.11
C SER A 28 -9.58 -7.11 -20.58
N LYS A 29 -9.92 -6.11 -21.40
CA LYS A 29 -9.50 -6.09 -22.82
C LYS A 29 -8.00 -5.87 -23.04
N LYS A 30 -7.33 -5.07 -22.18
CA LYS A 30 -5.89 -4.84 -22.30
C LYS A 30 -5.04 -5.95 -21.69
N LEU A 31 -5.54 -6.61 -20.64
CA LEU A 31 -4.86 -7.68 -19.94
C LEU A 31 -5.27 -9.08 -20.43
N GLY A 32 -6.34 -9.18 -21.22
CA GLY A 32 -6.91 -10.47 -21.64
C GLY A 32 -7.52 -11.26 -20.47
N LEU A 33 -7.92 -10.58 -19.38
CA LEU A 33 -8.50 -11.19 -18.19
C LEU A 33 -10.02 -10.93 -18.15
N GLU A 34 -10.78 -11.90 -17.73
CA GLU A 34 -12.23 -11.75 -17.50
C GLU A 34 -12.52 -11.00 -16.20
N TYR A 35 -11.69 -11.17 -15.20
CA TYR A 35 -11.76 -10.52 -13.89
C TYR A 35 -10.38 -10.35 -13.26
N VAL A 36 -10.31 -9.58 -12.17
CA VAL A 36 -9.14 -9.50 -11.29
C VAL A 36 -9.51 -10.01 -9.89
N ASP A 37 -8.56 -10.64 -9.19
CA ASP A 37 -8.83 -11.16 -7.84
C ASP A 37 -8.96 -10.04 -6.81
N LEU A 38 -8.16 -8.98 -6.94
CA LEU A 38 -8.20 -7.82 -6.07
C LEU A 38 -8.00 -6.52 -6.87
N TYR A 39 -8.93 -5.57 -6.67
CA TYR A 39 -8.90 -4.25 -7.29
C TYR A 39 -8.78 -3.17 -6.22
N LEU A 40 -7.77 -2.29 -6.32
CA LEU A 40 -7.46 -1.30 -5.30
C LEU A 40 -7.50 0.13 -5.84
N ILE A 41 -8.05 1.06 -5.05
CA ILE A 41 -7.79 2.49 -5.20
C ILE A 41 -6.34 2.72 -4.76
N HIS A 42 -5.46 3.16 -5.69
CA HIS A 42 -4.01 3.25 -5.42
C HIS A 42 -3.64 4.36 -4.43
N TRP A 43 -4.27 5.54 -4.57
CA TRP A 43 -4.06 6.71 -3.70
C TRP A 43 -5.39 7.42 -3.44
N PRO A 44 -5.57 8.05 -2.29
CA PRO A 44 -6.74 8.88 -2.00
C PRO A 44 -6.65 10.25 -2.68
N VAL A 45 -6.35 10.25 -3.96
CA VAL A 45 -6.20 11.46 -4.79
C VAL A 45 -7.00 11.34 -6.07
N ARG A 46 -7.47 12.48 -6.58
CA ARG A 46 -8.21 12.56 -7.83
C ARG A 46 -7.61 13.63 -8.74
N PHE A 47 -7.52 13.31 -10.01
CA PHE A 47 -7.03 14.22 -11.05
C PHE A 47 -8.15 14.67 -11.97
N LYS A 48 -7.98 15.83 -12.63
CA LYS A 48 -8.79 16.23 -13.77
C LYS A 48 -8.72 15.19 -14.88
N GLN A 49 -9.74 15.17 -15.76
CA GLN A 49 -9.89 14.10 -16.77
C GLN A 49 -8.77 14.01 -17.79
N ASP A 50 -8.09 15.14 -18.10
CA ASP A 50 -7.11 15.24 -19.17
C ASP A 50 -5.68 14.98 -18.71
N VAL A 51 -5.49 14.57 -17.43
CA VAL A 51 -4.15 14.30 -16.88
C VAL A 51 -3.73 12.87 -17.21
N GLU A 52 -2.61 12.74 -17.90
CA GLU A 52 -2.02 11.45 -18.23
C GLU A 52 -0.71 11.20 -17.45
N GLY A 53 -0.64 10.04 -16.79
CA GLY A 53 0.56 9.56 -16.11
C GLY A 53 0.92 10.31 -14.84
N LEU A 54 2.23 10.41 -14.57
CA LEU A 54 2.80 11.10 -13.39
C LEU A 54 3.22 12.54 -13.67
N ASN A 55 3.05 13.03 -14.92
CA ASN A 55 3.34 14.40 -15.30
C ASN A 55 2.12 15.30 -15.04
N PHE A 56 1.81 15.56 -13.78
CA PHE A 56 0.73 16.44 -13.36
C PHE A 56 1.29 17.64 -12.58
N LYS A 57 0.50 18.71 -12.56
CA LYS A 57 0.75 19.89 -11.73
C LYS A 57 -0.21 19.87 -10.55
N SER A 58 0.09 20.63 -9.49
CA SER A 58 -0.78 20.74 -8.33
C SER A 58 -2.21 21.20 -8.66
N GLU A 59 -2.37 22.03 -9.69
CA GLU A 59 -3.67 22.51 -10.19
C GLU A 59 -4.52 21.41 -10.86
N ASP A 60 -3.94 20.26 -11.18
CA ASP A 60 -4.63 19.12 -11.78
C ASP A 60 -5.27 18.23 -10.72
N LEU A 61 -4.88 18.41 -9.47
CA LEU A 61 -5.49 17.71 -8.32
C LEU A 61 -6.81 18.36 -7.97
N ILE A 62 -7.85 17.56 -7.81
CA ILE A 62 -9.19 17.98 -7.39
C ILE A 62 -9.63 17.20 -6.15
N PRO A 63 -10.61 17.70 -5.36
CA PRO A 63 -11.09 17.01 -4.16
C PRO A 63 -11.46 15.55 -4.43
N PHE A 64 -11.01 14.67 -3.55
CA PHE A 64 -11.26 13.25 -3.66
C PHE A 64 -12.67 12.90 -3.18
N ASP A 65 -13.50 12.43 -4.08
CA ASP A 65 -14.84 11.93 -3.78
C ASP A 65 -14.77 10.47 -3.32
N ILE A 66 -14.59 10.26 -2.03
CA ILE A 66 -14.52 8.92 -1.43
C ILE A 66 -15.78 8.12 -1.71
N LYS A 67 -16.96 8.74 -1.53
CA LYS A 67 -18.25 8.05 -1.65
C LYS A 67 -18.49 7.61 -3.09
N GLY A 68 -18.48 8.52 -4.05
CA GLY A 68 -18.75 8.19 -5.45
C GLY A 68 -17.71 7.22 -6.03
N THR A 69 -16.45 7.34 -5.58
CA THR A 69 -15.39 6.42 -5.95
C THR A 69 -15.66 5.02 -5.42
N TRP A 70 -16.05 4.91 -4.15
CA TRP A 70 -16.31 3.60 -3.55
C TRP A 70 -17.55 2.93 -4.13
N GLU A 71 -18.63 3.68 -4.40
CA GLU A 71 -19.82 3.18 -5.08
C GLU A 71 -19.47 2.54 -6.44
N ALA A 72 -18.54 3.12 -7.19
CA ALA A 72 -18.08 2.54 -8.45
C ALA A 72 -17.17 1.31 -8.27
N MET A 73 -16.40 1.22 -7.19
CA MET A 73 -15.66 -0.01 -6.83
C MET A 73 -16.63 -1.15 -6.48
N GLU A 74 -17.67 -0.85 -5.70
CA GLU A 74 -18.73 -1.82 -5.39
C GLU A 74 -19.46 -2.31 -6.65
N GLU A 75 -19.66 -1.42 -7.64
CA GLU A 75 -20.20 -1.80 -8.93
C GLU A 75 -19.29 -2.78 -9.69
N CYS A 76 -17.97 -2.54 -9.69
CA CYS A 76 -17.01 -3.48 -10.27
C CYS A 76 -17.08 -4.87 -9.60
N TYR A 77 -17.23 -4.91 -8.28
CA TYR A 77 -17.42 -6.15 -7.54
C TYR A 77 -18.74 -6.84 -7.94
N ARG A 78 -19.87 -6.10 -7.98
CA ARG A 78 -21.20 -6.62 -8.32
C ARG A 78 -21.28 -7.15 -9.74
N LEU A 79 -20.55 -6.54 -10.68
CA LEU A 79 -20.45 -6.99 -12.06
C LEU A 79 -19.47 -8.17 -12.25
N GLY A 80 -18.82 -8.64 -11.18
CA GLY A 80 -17.85 -9.74 -11.25
C GLY A 80 -16.54 -9.37 -11.92
N LEU A 81 -16.25 -8.07 -12.13
CA LEU A 81 -14.98 -7.59 -12.70
C LEU A 81 -13.83 -7.66 -11.71
N ALA A 82 -14.15 -7.64 -10.41
CA ALA A 82 -13.23 -7.87 -9.31
C ALA A 82 -13.86 -8.82 -8.29
N LYS A 83 -13.09 -9.80 -7.81
CA LYS A 83 -13.53 -10.70 -6.72
C LYS A 83 -13.47 -10.06 -5.36
N SER A 84 -12.56 -9.10 -5.18
CA SER A 84 -12.40 -8.29 -3.97
C SER A 84 -12.03 -6.88 -4.35
N ILE A 85 -12.47 -5.92 -3.54
CA ILE A 85 -12.14 -4.51 -3.70
C ILE A 85 -11.48 -3.96 -2.44
N GLY A 86 -10.60 -2.99 -2.58
CA GLY A 86 -9.88 -2.41 -1.46
C GLY A 86 -9.26 -1.07 -1.80
N VAL A 87 -8.42 -0.60 -0.90
CA VAL A 87 -7.76 0.70 -1.00
C VAL A 87 -6.26 0.58 -0.76
N SER A 88 -5.52 1.62 -1.08
CA SER A 88 -4.12 1.76 -0.76
C SER A 88 -3.83 3.19 -0.30
N ASN A 89 -2.93 3.34 0.68
CA ASN A 89 -2.52 4.62 1.24
C ASN A 89 -3.64 5.40 1.95
N PHE A 90 -4.61 4.69 2.53
CA PHE A 90 -5.66 5.29 3.34
C PHE A 90 -5.27 5.27 4.83
N GLY A 91 -5.33 6.43 5.47
CA GLY A 91 -5.22 6.54 6.92
C GLY A 91 -6.55 6.22 7.61
N ILE A 92 -6.56 6.32 8.94
CA ILE A 92 -7.73 5.96 9.77
C ILE A 92 -8.94 6.86 9.47
N LYS A 93 -8.74 8.18 9.29
CA LYS A 93 -9.84 9.12 9.02
C LYS A 93 -10.52 8.81 7.68
N LYS A 94 -9.72 8.59 6.63
CA LYS A 94 -10.25 8.26 5.29
C LYS A 94 -10.94 6.89 5.27
N LEU A 95 -10.39 5.89 5.96
CA LEU A 95 -11.06 4.59 6.13
C LEU A 95 -12.38 4.72 6.89
N SER A 96 -12.43 5.52 7.94
CA SER A 96 -13.67 5.76 8.71
C SER A 96 -14.74 6.39 7.82
N THR A 97 -14.40 7.45 7.08
CA THR A 97 -15.32 8.11 6.14
C THR A 97 -15.81 7.16 5.05
N LEU A 98 -14.93 6.29 4.54
CA LEU A 98 -15.29 5.28 3.55
C LEU A 98 -16.30 4.29 4.15
N LEU A 99 -16.02 3.77 5.34
CA LEU A 99 -16.85 2.77 6.02
C LEU A 99 -18.24 3.29 6.41
N GLU A 100 -18.41 4.60 6.65
CA GLU A 100 -19.73 5.20 6.89
C GLU A 100 -20.70 5.05 5.72
N ASN A 101 -20.16 4.94 4.49
CA ASN A 101 -20.96 4.89 3.27
C ASN A 101 -20.88 3.55 2.54
N ALA A 102 -19.90 2.71 2.86
CA ALA A 102 -19.66 1.44 2.19
C ALA A 102 -20.74 0.40 2.48
N LYS A 103 -21.32 -0.20 1.43
CA LYS A 103 -22.16 -1.40 1.51
C LYS A 103 -21.30 -2.66 1.54
N ILE A 104 -20.17 -2.63 0.85
CA ILE A 104 -19.15 -3.67 0.83
C ILE A 104 -17.87 -3.05 1.43
N PRO A 105 -17.41 -3.47 2.61
CA PRO A 105 -16.21 -2.91 3.19
C PRO A 105 -14.97 -3.24 2.34
N PRO A 106 -13.91 -2.42 2.38
CA PRO A 106 -12.67 -2.75 1.71
C PRO A 106 -12.07 -4.04 2.30
N ALA A 107 -11.73 -4.99 1.44
CA ALA A 107 -11.08 -6.23 1.85
C ALA A 107 -9.62 -6.01 2.29
N VAL A 108 -8.96 -5.03 1.67
CA VAL A 108 -7.54 -4.74 1.89
C VAL A 108 -7.29 -3.24 1.98
N ASN A 109 -6.40 -2.83 2.88
CA ASN A 109 -5.69 -1.56 2.80
C ASN A 109 -4.19 -1.85 2.60
N GLN A 110 -3.66 -1.46 1.44
CA GLN A 110 -2.25 -1.65 1.11
C GLN A 110 -1.46 -0.38 1.42
N VAL A 111 -0.52 -0.44 2.38
CA VAL A 111 0.20 0.73 2.89
C VAL A 111 1.70 0.54 2.92
N GLU A 112 2.47 1.63 2.97
CA GLU A 112 3.88 1.55 3.32
C GLU A 112 4.01 0.95 4.71
N MET A 113 4.75 -0.18 4.82
CA MET A 113 5.02 -0.78 6.10
C MET A 113 6.32 -1.59 6.08
N ASN A 114 7.14 -1.33 7.07
CA ASN A 114 8.40 -2.01 7.32
C ASN A 114 8.78 -1.80 8.80
N PRO A 115 9.86 -2.41 9.34
CA PRO A 115 10.28 -2.23 10.74
C PRO A 115 10.52 -0.77 11.17
N LEU A 116 10.82 0.14 10.24
CA LEU A 116 11.03 1.57 10.50
C LEU A 116 9.76 2.41 10.26
N TRP A 117 8.67 1.80 9.80
CA TRP A 117 7.35 2.40 9.67
C TRP A 117 6.28 1.34 9.94
N GLN A 118 5.95 1.14 11.21
CA GLN A 118 5.24 -0.06 11.69
C GLN A 118 3.71 0.03 11.61
N GLN A 119 3.14 1.21 11.43
CA GLN A 119 1.69 1.43 11.25
C GLN A 119 0.82 0.81 12.37
N GLY A 120 1.28 0.82 13.61
CA GLY A 120 0.63 0.11 14.73
C GLY A 120 -0.84 0.48 14.92
N LYS A 121 -1.16 1.78 14.96
CA LYS A 121 -2.54 2.29 15.13
C LYS A 121 -3.43 1.91 13.95
N LEU A 122 -2.93 2.07 12.73
CA LEU A 122 -3.67 1.74 11.51
C LEU A 122 -3.93 0.23 11.41
N ARG A 123 -2.95 -0.61 11.72
CA ARG A 123 -3.12 -2.07 11.73
C ARG A 123 -4.19 -2.52 12.72
N GLU A 124 -4.17 -1.96 13.93
CA GLU A 124 -5.18 -2.28 14.93
C GLU A 124 -6.58 -1.85 14.48
N PHE A 125 -6.72 -0.65 13.90
CA PHE A 125 -7.98 -0.18 13.33
C PHE A 125 -8.46 -1.13 12.21
N CYS A 126 -7.59 -1.48 11.26
CA CYS A 126 -7.93 -2.39 10.18
C CYS A 126 -8.38 -3.76 10.70
N LYS A 127 -7.66 -4.31 11.68
CA LYS A 127 -8.03 -5.58 12.34
C LYS A 127 -9.41 -5.53 12.96
N GLN A 128 -9.74 -4.46 13.69
CA GLN A 128 -11.07 -4.28 14.30
C GLN A 128 -12.19 -4.18 13.25
N LYS A 129 -11.88 -3.65 12.06
CA LYS A 129 -12.83 -3.50 10.96
C LYS A 129 -12.85 -4.69 9.97
N GLY A 130 -12.04 -5.73 10.22
CA GLY A 130 -11.93 -6.88 9.32
C GLY A 130 -11.25 -6.57 7.98
N ILE A 131 -10.44 -5.50 7.92
CA ILE A 131 -9.68 -5.07 6.74
C ILE A 131 -8.29 -5.68 6.82
N HIS A 132 -7.90 -6.48 5.82
CA HIS A 132 -6.56 -7.02 5.74
C HIS A 132 -5.54 -5.92 5.37
N VAL A 133 -4.37 -5.95 6.01
CA VAL A 133 -3.28 -5.03 5.65
C VAL A 133 -2.26 -5.76 4.78
N SER A 134 -1.83 -5.12 3.69
CA SER A 134 -0.66 -5.54 2.92
C SER A 134 0.38 -4.44 2.90
N ALA A 135 1.65 -4.82 2.94
CA ALA A 135 2.79 -3.93 3.13
C ALA A 135 3.55 -3.74 1.82
N TRP A 136 3.47 -2.55 1.21
CA TRP A 136 4.42 -2.19 0.17
C TRP A 136 5.68 -1.54 0.80
N SER A 137 6.78 -1.48 0.08
CA SER A 137 8.10 -1.07 0.61
C SER A 137 8.54 -1.82 1.85
N SER A 138 8.26 -3.10 1.90
CA SER A 138 8.63 -4.01 3.00
C SER A 138 10.12 -3.97 3.36
N LEU A 139 10.98 -3.55 2.42
CA LEU A 139 12.43 -3.36 2.58
C LEU A 139 12.86 -1.89 2.39
N GLY A 140 11.98 -0.92 2.69
CA GLY A 140 12.26 0.52 2.63
C GLY A 140 12.30 1.12 1.23
N GLY A 141 11.90 0.40 0.18
CA GLY A 141 12.06 0.89 -1.20
C GLY A 141 13.52 0.96 -1.65
N TYR A 142 14.37 0.07 -1.16
CA TYR A 142 15.79 0.01 -1.44
C TYR A 142 16.11 0.15 -2.94
N ASN A 143 17.01 1.07 -3.28
CA ASN A 143 17.38 1.46 -4.66
C ASN A 143 16.27 2.13 -5.50
N LEU A 144 15.22 2.65 -4.90
CA LEU A 144 14.24 3.51 -5.56
C LEU A 144 14.53 4.98 -5.25
N SER A 145 14.20 5.88 -6.17
CA SER A 145 14.47 7.33 -6.01
C SER A 145 13.75 7.97 -4.81
N TRP A 146 12.64 7.38 -4.38
CA TRP A 146 11.82 7.81 -3.24
C TRP A 146 12.00 6.92 -2.01
N GLY A 147 12.77 5.83 -2.13
CA GLY A 147 13.00 4.88 -1.05
C GLY A 147 14.23 5.21 -0.22
N SER A 148 14.54 4.33 0.73
CA SER A 148 15.66 4.45 1.64
C SER A 148 16.40 3.12 1.79
N SER A 149 17.71 3.17 2.02
CA SER A 149 18.49 2.01 2.45
C SER A 149 18.35 1.72 3.95
N ALA A 150 17.71 2.61 4.70
CA ALA A 150 17.67 2.58 6.17
C ALA A 150 17.16 1.25 6.76
N VAL A 151 16.20 0.57 6.12
CA VAL A 151 15.76 -0.76 6.57
C VAL A 151 16.88 -1.78 6.42
N MET A 152 17.54 -1.78 5.27
CA MET A 152 18.59 -2.76 4.94
C MET A 152 19.91 -2.50 5.69
N GLU A 153 20.12 -1.28 6.17
CA GLU A 153 21.33 -0.84 6.91
C GLU A 153 21.07 -0.69 8.41
N ASN A 154 19.88 -0.98 8.90
CA ASN A 154 19.53 -0.80 10.31
C ASN A 154 20.33 -1.76 11.20
N SER A 155 21.03 -1.22 12.19
CA SER A 155 21.91 -1.99 13.07
C SER A 155 21.17 -3.04 13.92
N VAL A 156 19.96 -2.73 14.38
CA VAL A 156 19.13 -3.67 15.15
C VAL A 156 18.72 -4.87 14.29
N LEU A 157 18.30 -4.61 13.04
CA LEU A 157 17.95 -5.70 12.11
C LEU A 157 19.18 -6.54 11.72
N HIS A 158 20.38 -5.93 11.61
CA HIS A 158 21.62 -6.67 11.38
C HIS A 158 22.00 -7.55 12.56
N GLU A 159 21.91 -7.05 13.79
CA GLU A 159 22.17 -7.83 15.01
C GLU A 159 21.26 -9.07 15.07
N ILE A 160 19.97 -8.89 14.84
CA ILE A 160 19.00 -9.99 14.83
C ILE A 160 19.31 -10.96 13.67
N ALA A 161 19.64 -10.45 12.49
CA ALA A 161 20.00 -11.26 11.32
C ALA A 161 21.19 -12.17 11.58
N GLU A 162 22.24 -11.66 12.23
CA GLU A 162 23.41 -12.42 12.62
C GLU A 162 23.06 -13.51 13.65
N ALA A 163 22.33 -13.13 14.72
CA ALA A 163 21.90 -14.06 15.77
C ALA A 163 21.03 -15.20 15.22
N ARG A 164 20.14 -14.90 14.26
CA ARG A 164 19.22 -15.87 13.64
C ARG A 164 19.81 -16.60 12.42
N LYS A 165 21.01 -16.24 11.97
CA LYS A 165 21.63 -16.75 10.72
C LYS A 165 20.71 -16.57 9.50
N LYS A 166 20.06 -15.41 9.43
CA LYS A 166 19.16 -15.01 8.35
C LYS A 166 19.68 -13.70 7.73
N SER A 167 19.15 -13.31 6.57
CA SER A 167 19.44 -12.00 6.01
C SER A 167 18.56 -10.91 6.64
N VAL A 168 19.01 -9.66 6.62
CA VAL A 168 18.20 -8.50 7.07
C VAL A 168 16.85 -8.46 6.35
N ALA A 169 16.82 -8.76 5.04
CA ALA A 169 15.58 -8.85 4.29
C ALA A 169 14.62 -9.90 4.86
N GLN A 170 15.12 -11.09 5.23
CA GLN A 170 14.30 -12.13 5.84
C GLN A 170 13.78 -11.70 7.21
N ILE A 171 14.58 -11.02 8.04
CA ILE A 171 14.12 -10.48 9.33
C ILE A 171 12.98 -9.48 9.12
N ALA A 172 13.14 -8.51 8.22
CA ALA A 172 12.11 -7.52 7.95
C ALA A 172 10.81 -8.14 7.40
N LEU A 173 10.92 -9.08 6.46
CA LEU A 173 9.76 -9.76 5.88
C LEU A 173 9.07 -10.69 6.88
N ARG A 174 9.85 -11.41 7.71
CA ARG A 174 9.32 -12.25 8.77
C ARG A 174 8.58 -11.43 9.82
N TRP A 175 9.15 -10.30 10.25
CA TRP A 175 8.49 -9.39 11.18
C TRP A 175 7.13 -8.92 10.64
N ILE A 176 7.05 -8.49 9.36
CA ILE A 176 5.79 -8.08 8.74
C ILE A 176 4.77 -9.24 8.77
N TYR A 177 5.20 -10.43 8.38
CA TYR A 177 4.35 -11.62 8.38
C TYR A 177 3.78 -11.94 9.77
N GLU A 178 4.61 -11.86 10.81
CA GLU A 178 4.19 -12.09 12.21
C GLU A 178 3.22 -11.03 12.73
N GLN A 179 3.18 -9.85 12.11
CA GLN A 179 2.16 -8.85 12.40
C GLN A 179 0.79 -9.17 11.76
N GLY A 180 0.64 -10.31 11.06
CA GLY A 180 -0.57 -10.67 10.33
C GLY A 180 -0.75 -9.87 9.04
N VAL A 181 0.32 -9.32 8.50
CA VAL A 181 0.35 -8.45 7.31
C VAL A 181 1.00 -9.20 6.14
N THR A 182 0.48 -9.04 4.94
CA THR A 182 1.09 -9.63 3.74
C THR A 182 2.22 -8.73 3.21
N PRO A 183 3.50 -9.17 3.27
CA PRO A 183 4.59 -8.40 2.69
C PRO A 183 4.56 -8.47 1.15
N ILE A 184 4.68 -7.31 0.50
CA ILE A 184 4.82 -7.20 -0.95
C ILE A 184 6.26 -6.87 -1.27
N VAL A 185 6.92 -7.79 -1.98
CA VAL A 185 8.33 -7.65 -2.32
C VAL A 185 8.57 -7.98 -3.78
N LYS A 186 9.47 -7.24 -4.42
CA LYS A 186 9.86 -7.42 -5.81
C LYS A 186 11.36 -7.68 -5.91
N SER A 187 11.74 -8.69 -6.66
CA SER A 187 13.12 -8.94 -7.03
C SER A 187 13.22 -9.52 -8.43
N PHE A 188 14.28 -9.19 -9.16
CA PHE A 188 14.66 -9.84 -10.42
C PHE A 188 15.84 -10.81 -10.23
N ASN A 189 16.38 -10.91 -9.02
CA ASN A 189 17.44 -11.84 -8.68
C ASN A 189 16.83 -13.15 -8.14
N LYS A 190 17.09 -14.26 -8.80
CA LYS A 190 16.52 -15.59 -8.47
C LYS A 190 16.83 -16.02 -7.02
N GLU A 191 18.07 -15.78 -6.56
CA GLU A 191 18.50 -16.13 -5.20
C GLU A 191 17.74 -15.30 -4.17
N ARG A 192 17.59 -13.99 -4.41
CA ARG A 192 16.80 -13.12 -3.51
C ARG A 192 15.32 -13.50 -3.52
N MET A 193 14.74 -13.85 -4.69
CA MET A 193 13.34 -14.31 -4.75
C MET A 193 13.15 -15.56 -3.88
N LYS A 194 14.07 -16.55 -4.00
CA LYS A 194 14.01 -17.74 -3.15
C LYS A 194 14.14 -17.40 -1.68
N LYS A 195 15.17 -16.62 -1.27
CA LYS A 195 15.36 -16.20 0.14
C LYS A 195 14.17 -15.44 0.71
N ASN A 196 13.51 -14.60 -0.09
CA ASN A 196 12.33 -13.86 0.36
C ASN A 196 11.12 -14.77 0.66
N THR A 197 11.08 -16.00 0.14
CA THR A 197 10.04 -17.00 0.47
C THR A 197 10.42 -17.91 1.63
N GLU A 198 11.67 -17.88 2.10
CA GLU A 198 12.17 -18.68 3.23
C GLU A 198 11.97 -17.93 4.56
N ILE A 199 10.72 -17.55 4.85
CA ILE A 199 10.34 -16.80 6.05
C ILE A 199 9.26 -17.49 6.88
N PHE A 200 8.79 -18.69 6.47
CA PHE A 200 7.62 -19.31 7.09
C PHE A 200 7.96 -20.42 8.11
N ASP A 201 9.17 -20.95 8.10
CA ASP A 201 9.64 -22.11 8.86
C ASP A 201 10.42 -21.78 10.15
N TRP A 202 10.44 -20.53 10.56
CA TRP A 202 11.11 -20.00 11.75
C TRP A 202 10.38 -18.78 12.27
N GLU A 203 10.68 -18.32 13.48
CA GLU A 203 10.03 -17.17 14.12
C GLU A 203 11.04 -16.24 14.81
N LEU A 204 10.62 -15.00 15.03
CA LEU A 204 11.28 -14.04 15.90
C LEU A 204 10.88 -14.34 17.36
N ASN A 205 11.84 -14.24 18.29
CA ASN A 205 11.48 -14.35 19.70
C ASN A 205 11.03 -12.98 20.26
N GLN A 206 10.57 -12.97 21.52
CA GLN A 206 10.09 -11.74 22.14
C GLN A 206 11.17 -10.67 22.25
N GLU A 207 12.42 -11.04 22.51
CA GLU A 207 13.55 -10.09 22.56
C GLU A 207 13.78 -9.41 21.20
N ASP A 208 13.72 -10.18 20.10
CA ASP A 208 13.84 -9.62 18.74
C ASP A 208 12.71 -8.63 18.46
N LEU A 209 11.47 -9.00 18.81
CA LEU A 209 10.28 -8.15 18.64
C LEU A 209 10.39 -6.86 19.46
N ASP A 210 10.84 -6.96 20.71
CA ASP A 210 11.02 -5.79 21.59
C ASP A 210 12.09 -4.83 21.04
N LYS A 211 13.20 -5.37 20.50
CA LYS A 211 14.23 -4.56 19.83
C LYS A 211 13.68 -3.86 18.58
N ILE A 212 12.94 -4.57 17.74
CA ILE A 212 12.34 -4.00 16.53
C ILE A 212 11.30 -2.92 16.91
N ASN A 213 10.48 -3.15 17.93
CA ASN A 213 9.47 -2.19 18.37
C ASN A 213 10.04 -0.87 18.89
N GLN A 214 11.32 -0.84 19.29
CA GLN A 214 12.03 0.37 19.74
C GLN A 214 12.70 1.14 18.59
N ILE A 215 12.69 0.63 17.36
CA ILE A 215 13.30 1.35 16.24
C ILE A 215 12.54 2.66 16.00
N PRO A 216 13.23 3.81 15.88
CA PRO A 216 12.61 5.08 15.53
C PRO A 216 11.82 4.99 14.23
N GLN A 217 10.61 5.53 14.25
CA GLN A 217 9.69 5.44 13.12
C GLN A 217 9.87 6.60 12.14
N CYS A 218 9.88 6.29 10.85
CA CYS A 218 10.00 7.27 9.79
C CYS A 218 9.29 6.79 8.52
N ARG A 219 8.37 7.61 8.00
CA ARG A 219 7.74 7.40 6.69
C ARG A 219 8.74 7.76 5.59
N PHE A 220 9.01 6.85 4.66
CA PHE A 220 9.92 7.13 3.54
C PHE A 220 9.19 7.81 2.37
N GLN A 221 8.00 7.32 2.02
CA GLN A 221 7.20 7.94 0.97
C GLN A 221 6.24 8.97 1.54
N LYS A 222 6.67 10.24 1.56
CA LYS A 222 5.85 11.35 2.04
C LYS A 222 4.75 11.75 1.06
N ALA A 223 4.93 11.47 -0.24
CA ALA A 223 3.99 11.84 -1.31
C ALA A 223 3.75 13.36 -1.43
N GLU A 224 4.78 14.16 -1.20
CA GLU A 224 4.77 15.64 -1.23
C GLU A 224 4.19 16.19 -2.54
N MET A 225 4.29 15.43 -3.65
CA MET A 225 3.74 15.81 -4.95
C MET A 225 2.21 16.01 -4.94
N PHE A 226 1.51 15.49 -3.95
CA PHE A 226 0.04 15.64 -3.81
C PHE A 226 -0.35 16.80 -2.89
N VAL A 227 0.62 17.50 -2.31
CA VAL A 227 0.39 18.59 -1.36
C VAL A 227 0.72 19.93 -1.99
N SER A 228 -0.18 20.91 -1.88
CA SER A 228 0.05 22.29 -2.31
C SER A 228 -0.97 23.23 -1.68
N GLU A 229 -0.62 24.52 -1.55
CA GLU A 229 -1.49 25.56 -0.99
C GLU A 229 -2.87 25.64 -1.68
N ASN A 230 -2.91 25.41 -2.99
CA ASN A 230 -4.13 25.50 -3.81
C ASN A 230 -4.73 24.13 -4.15
N GLY A 231 -4.08 23.03 -3.73
CA GLY A 231 -4.54 21.67 -3.97
C GLY A 231 -5.61 21.21 -2.96
N PRO A 232 -6.12 20.00 -3.11
CA PRO A 232 -7.08 19.41 -2.16
C PRO A 232 -6.45 19.07 -0.81
N TYR A 233 -5.14 18.80 -0.77
CA TYR A 233 -4.35 18.58 0.45
C TYR A 233 -3.38 19.75 0.63
N LYS A 234 -3.49 20.45 1.77
CA LYS A 234 -2.66 21.62 2.12
C LYS A 234 -1.37 21.23 2.84
N SER A 235 -1.37 20.07 3.48
CA SER A 235 -0.22 19.57 4.23
C SER A 235 -0.12 18.04 4.17
N LEU A 236 0.99 17.51 4.63
CA LEU A 236 1.19 16.07 4.75
C LEU A 236 0.25 15.47 5.80
N GLU A 237 -0.04 16.22 6.87
CA GLU A 237 -0.98 15.81 7.91
C GLU A 237 -2.38 15.58 7.35
N GLU A 238 -2.86 16.46 6.44
CA GLU A 238 -4.13 16.25 5.75
C GLU A 238 -4.11 15.04 4.83
N LEU A 239 -3.01 14.83 4.09
CA LEU A 239 -2.85 13.69 3.21
C LEU A 239 -2.81 12.37 3.98
N TRP A 240 -2.11 12.35 5.13
CA TRP A 240 -1.82 11.13 5.89
C TRP A 240 -2.64 10.98 7.17
N ASP A 241 -3.69 11.81 7.36
CA ASP A 241 -4.59 11.74 8.52
C ASP A 241 -3.88 11.94 9.87
N ASP A 242 -2.89 12.87 9.91
CA ASP A 242 -1.98 13.17 11.03
C ASP A 242 -0.98 12.06 11.39
N ASP A 243 -0.80 11.06 10.53
CA ASP A 243 0.18 9.97 10.69
C ASP A 243 1.38 10.18 9.74
N VAL A 244 2.25 11.16 10.08
CA VAL A 244 3.37 11.65 9.27
C VAL A 244 4.73 11.34 9.90
#